data_6466c89cf264c6bb7b8aaa69411b16c6
#
_entry.id   6466c89cf264c6bb7b8aaa69411b16c6
#
_cell.length_a   1.000
_cell.length_b   1.000
_cell.length_c   1.000
_cell.angle_alpha   90.00
_cell.angle_beta   90.00
_cell.angle_gamma   90.00
#
_symmetry.space_group_name_H-M   'P 1'
#
loop_
_entity.id
_entity.type
_entity.pdbx_description
1 polymer ?
#
loop_
_entity_poly.entity_id
_entity_poly.type
_entity_poly.pdbx_seq_one_letter_code
_entity_poly.pdbx_strand_id
1 'polypeptide(L)'
;MSPDQIEGPFDTIESAHEFMTVLAATAVDTIGDLARDRERALRDGDLRRARAIELALFKLKMLNCYVFKGRRALNDLRILRRLILNERLTPESVIATM
;
A
#
# COMPACT_ATOMS: atom_id res chain seq x y z
N MET A 1 22.44 -4.50 -16.86
CA MET A 1 21.49 -3.92 -17.81
C MET A 1 21.12 -2.53 -17.37
N SER A 2 21.12 -1.59 -18.28
CA SER A 2 20.71 -0.25 -17.97
C SER A 2 19.18 -0.19 -17.80
N PRO A 3 18.66 0.41 -16.74
CA PRO A 3 17.21 0.58 -16.59
C PRO A 3 16.58 1.30 -17.78
N ASP A 4 17.30 2.22 -18.39
CA ASP A 4 16.79 3.00 -19.50
C ASP A 4 16.47 2.17 -20.74
N GLN A 5 17.07 1.00 -20.85
CA GLN A 5 16.90 0.14 -22.00
C GLN A 5 15.62 -0.68 -21.96
N ILE A 6 15.08 -0.88 -20.78
CA ILE A 6 13.95 -1.78 -20.60
C ILE A 6 12.75 -1.13 -19.97
N GLU A 7 12.97 -0.06 -19.25
CA GLU A 7 11.86 0.56 -18.53
C GLU A 7 11.40 1.81 -19.23
N GLY A 8 10.14 1.81 -19.64
CA GLY A 8 9.45 3.00 -20.06
C GLY A 8 8.98 3.79 -18.84
N PRO A 9 8.30 4.92 -19.07
CA PRO A 9 7.84 5.77 -17.97
C PRO A 9 6.93 5.10 -16.97
N PHE A 10 6.24 4.02 -17.36
CA PHE A 10 5.26 3.36 -16.52
C PHE A 10 5.71 1.99 -15.99
N ASP A 11 6.90 1.51 -16.36
CA ASP A 11 7.32 0.17 -15.96
C ASP A 11 7.57 0.08 -14.46
N THR A 12 8.08 1.14 -13.85
CA THR A 12 8.30 1.20 -12.40
C THR A 12 6.99 1.23 -11.62
N ILE A 13 5.88 1.58 -12.25
CA ILE A 13 4.57 1.60 -11.60
C ILE A 13 4.12 0.18 -11.26
N GLU A 14 4.41 -0.80 -12.11
CA GLU A 14 4.11 -2.21 -11.80
C GLU A 14 4.86 -2.65 -10.54
N SER A 15 6.15 -2.36 -10.47
CA SER A 15 6.96 -2.70 -9.31
C SER A 15 6.48 -1.99 -8.05
N ALA A 16 6.11 -0.73 -8.18
CA ALA A 16 5.57 0.05 -7.06
C ALA A 16 4.26 -0.54 -6.56
N HIS A 17 3.38 -0.97 -7.46
CA HIS A 17 2.12 -1.59 -7.09
C HIS A 17 2.35 -2.90 -6.33
N GLU A 18 3.28 -3.73 -6.79
CA GLU A 18 3.65 -4.97 -6.11
C GLU A 18 4.22 -4.69 -4.72
N PHE A 19 5.10 -3.69 -4.62
CA PHE A 19 5.67 -3.28 -3.34
C PHE A 19 4.57 -2.84 -2.37
N MET A 20 3.62 -2.03 -2.83
CA MET A 20 2.51 -1.57 -1.99
C MET A 20 1.64 -2.72 -1.52
N THR A 21 1.48 -3.75 -2.34
CA THR A 21 0.72 -4.95 -1.96
C THR A 21 1.42 -5.70 -0.82
N VAL A 22 2.73 -5.87 -0.90
CA VAL A 22 3.51 -6.51 0.16
C VAL A 22 3.50 -5.66 1.43
N LEU A 23 3.65 -4.35 1.27
CA LEU A 23 3.64 -3.43 2.40
C LEU A 23 2.29 -3.46 3.14
N ALA A 24 1.18 -3.52 2.40
CA ALA A 24 -0.14 -3.63 3.00
C ALA A 24 -0.28 -4.90 3.85
N ALA A 25 0.18 -6.04 3.33
CA ALA A 25 0.14 -7.30 4.07
C ALA A 25 1.01 -7.23 5.32
N THR A 26 2.21 -6.67 5.21
CA THR A 26 3.12 -6.50 6.34
C THR A 26 2.51 -5.60 7.42
N ALA A 27 1.86 -4.50 7.01
CA ALA A 27 1.22 -3.60 7.95
C ALA A 27 0.10 -4.30 8.72
N VAL A 28 -0.72 -5.10 8.06
CA VAL A 28 -1.79 -5.88 8.71
C VAL A 28 -1.22 -6.85 9.73
N ASP A 29 -0.18 -7.58 9.36
CA ASP A 29 0.47 -8.54 10.27
C ASP A 29 1.06 -7.83 11.49
N THR A 30 1.73 -6.71 11.28
CA THR A 30 2.33 -5.93 12.36
C THR A 30 1.27 -5.39 13.30
N ILE A 31 0.14 -4.91 12.77
CA ILE A 31 -0.98 -4.45 13.58
C ILE A 31 -1.47 -5.57 14.50
N GLY A 32 -1.62 -6.78 13.95
CA GLY A 32 -2.04 -7.94 14.74
C GLY A 32 -1.06 -8.28 15.86
N ASP A 33 0.24 -8.28 15.53
CA ASP A 33 1.28 -8.58 16.52
C ASP A 33 1.31 -7.54 17.64
N LEU A 34 1.23 -6.27 17.29
CA LEU A 34 1.24 -5.19 18.29
C LEU A 34 -0.02 -5.19 19.14
N ALA A 35 -1.17 -5.54 18.58
CA ALA A 35 -2.39 -5.66 19.36
C ALA A 35 -2.25 -6.71 20.47
N ARG A 36 -1.61 -7.82 20.15
CA ARG A 36 -1.32 -8.87 21.16
C ARG A 36 -0.32 -8.39 22.19
N ASP A 37 0.70 -7.68 21.76
CA ASP A 37 1.70 -7.11 22.68
C ASP A 37 1.07 -6.08 23.62
N ARG A 38 0.13 -5.28 23.13
CA ARG A 38 -0.61 -4.33 23.95
C ARG A 38 -1.38 -5.04 25.06
N GLU A 39 -2.07 -6.11 24.72
CA GLU A 39 -2.81 -6.88 25.70
C GLU A 39 -1.88 -7.47 26.77
N ARG A 40 -0.72 -7.95 26.36
CA ARG A 40 0.28 -8.47 27.25
C ARG A 40 0.80 -7.38 28.20
N ALA A 41 1.08 -6.20 27.66
CA ALA A 41 1.53 -5.07 28.47
C ALA A 41 0.48 -4.66 29.50
N LEU A 42 -0.80 -4.66 29.11
CA LEU A 42 -1.89 -4.34 30.03
C LEU A 42 -2.00 -5.38 31.15
N ARG A 43 -1.88 -6.66 30.84
CA ARG A 43 -1.89 -7.71 31.87
C ARG A 43 -0.72 -7.60 32.84
N ASP A 44 0.43 -7.15 32.34
CA ASP A 44 1.63 -7.00 33.17
C ASP A 44 1.62 -5.68 33.94
N GLY A 45 0.62 -4.84 33.75
CA GLY A 45 0.54 -3.54 34.42
C GLY A 45 1.50 -2.51 33.83
N ASP A 46 2.09 -2.77 32.66
CA ASP A 46 3.00 -1.85 32.00
C ASP A 46 2.21 -0.85 31.13
N LEU A 47 1.63 0.13 31.81
CA LEU A 47 0.76 1.09 31.15
C LEU A 47 1.51 1.99 30.18
N ARG A 48 2.76 2.30 30.47
CA ARG A 48 3.59 3.13 29.60
C ARG A 48 3.84 2.41 28.26
N ARG A 49 4.17 1.13 28.32
CA ARG A 49 4.37 0.32 27.12
C ARG A 49 3.08 0.17 26.33
N ALA A 50 1.97 -0.11 27.02
CA ALA A 50 0.66 -0.23 26.38
C ALA A 50 0.30 1.06 25.63
N ARG A 51 0.56 2.22 26.23
CA ARG A 51 0.27 3.51 25.62
C ARG A 51 1.12 3.74 24.36
N ALA A 52 2.41 3.40 24.43
CA ALA A 52 3.29 3.52 23.28
C ALA A 52 2.81 2.63 22.13
N ILE A 53 2.38 1.40 22.44
CA ILE A 53 1.85 0.48 21.44
C ILE A 53 0.55 1.04 20.82
N GLU A 54 -0.32 1.62 21.61
CA GLU A 54 -1.54 2.26 21.09
C GLU A 54 -1.24 3.34 20.08
N LEU A 55 -0.24 4.18 20.35
CA LEU A 55 0.19 5.22 19.41
C LEU A 55 0.77 4.62 18.14
N ALA A 56 1.57 3.57 18.26
CA ALA A 56 2.11 2.87 17.11
C ALA A 56 1.01 2.24 16.25
N LEU A 57 0.02 1.64 16.89
CA LEU A 57 -1.14 1.06 16.19
C LEU A 57 -1.90 2.12 15.40
N PHE A 58 -2.09 3.29 15.99
CA PHE A 58 -2.76 4.40 15.32
C PHE A 58 -2.00 4.80 14.06
N LYS A 59 -0.67 4.95 14.18
CA LYS A 59 0.17 5.32 13.03
C LYS A 59 0.18 4.26 11.95
N LEU A 60 0.21 2.98 12.33
CA LEU A 60 0.17 1.87 11.37
C LEU A 60 -1.15 1.82 10.62
N LYS A 61 -2.26 2.08 11.31
CA LYS A 61 -3.57 2.13 10.66
C LYS A 61 -3.66 3.28 9.67
N MET A 62 -3.09 4.44 10.01
CA MET A 62 -2.99 5.55 9.07
C MET A 62 -2.15 5.19 7.85
N LEU A 63 -0.99 4.58 8.08
CA LEU A 63 -0.12 4.14 7.00
C LEU A 63 -0.85 3.16 6.09
N ASN A 64 -1.56 2.20 6.66
CA ASN A 64 -2.30 1.22 5.89
C ASN A 64 -3.37 1.88 5.00
N CYS A 65 -4.01 2.92 5.50
CA CYS A 65 -4.97 3.71 4.73
C CYS A 65 -4.29 4.39 3.54
N TYR A 66 -3.13 5.01 3.74
CA TYR A 66 -2.38 5.65 2.66
C TYR A 66 -1.88 4.63 1.63
N VAL A 67 -1.43 3.46 2.09
CA VAL A 67 -1.01 2.38 1.20
C VAL A 67 -2.17 1.92 0.32
N PHE A 68 -3.35 1.77 0.91
CA PHE A 68 -4.54 1.39 0.16
C PHE A 68 -4.87 2.41 -0.94
N LYS A 69 -4.84 3.70 -0.59
CA LYS A 69 -5.08 4.76 -1.56
C LYS A 69 -4.00 4.80 -2.64
N GLY A 70 -2.75 4.59 -2.24
CA GLY A 70 -1.64 4.53 -3.17
C GLY A 70 -1.77 3.38 -4.17
N ARG A 71 -2.18 2.22 -3.69
CA ARG A 71 -2.42 1.05 -4.55
C ARG A 71 -3.52 1.34 -5.58
N ARG A 72 -4.59 1.98 -5.17
CA ARG A 72 -5.66 2.37 -6.10
C ARG A 72 -5.15 3.32 -7.16
N ALA A 73 -4.40 4.34 -6.78
CA ALA A 73 -3.83 5.29 -7.73
C ALA A 73 -2.89 4.59 -8.72
N LEU A 74 -2.06 3.68 -8.23
CA LEU A 74 -1.15 2.92 -9.09
C LEU A 74 -1.92 2.02 -10.05
N ASN A 75 -2.98 1.40 -9.59
CA ASN A 75 -3.82 0.57 -10.46
C ASN A 75 -4.48 1.41 -11.55
N ASP A 76 -4.97 2.59 -11.20
CA ASP A 76 -5.55 3.50 -12.16
C ASP A 76 -4.53 3.92 -13.23
N LEU A 77 -3.29 4.17 -12.81
CA LEU A 77 -2.21 4.48 -13.74
C LEU A 77 -1.88 3.31 -14.68
N ARG A 78 -1.97 2.08 -14.19
CA ARG A 78 -1.78 0.90 -15.02
C ARG A 78 -2.84 0.81 -16.11
N ILE A 79 -4.06 1.17 -15.80
CA ILE A 79 -5.17 1.18 -16.75
C ILE A 79 -4.96 2.31 -17.78
N LEU A 80 -4.61 3.49 -17.31
CA LEU A 80 -4.37 4.65 -18.17
C LEU A 80 -3.18 4.44 -19.09
N ARG A 81 -2.19 3.67 -18.67
CA ARG A 81 -1.07 3.29 -19.49
C ARG A 81 -1.52 2.73 -20.84
N ARG A 82 -2.54 1.91 -20.84
CA ARG A 82 -3.06 1.30 -22.07
C ARG A 82 -3.53 2.35 -23.06
N LEU A 83 -4.23 3.36 -22.55
CA LEU A 83 -4.69 4.45 -23.40
C LEU A 83 -3.52 5.26 -23.96
N ILE A 84 -2.52 5.55 -23.12
CA ILE A 84 -1.36 6.34 -23.50
C ILE A 84 -0.52 5.61 -24.58
N LEU A 85 -0.43 4.28 -24.49
CA LEU A 85 0.33 3.48 -25.43
C LEU A 85 -0.48 3.08 -26.67
N ASN A 86 -1.61 3.75 -26.92
CA ASN A 86 -2.45 3.50 -28.08
C ASN A 86 -3.03 2.09 -28.15
N GLU A 87 -3.33 1.52 -27.01
CA GLU A 87 -4.06 0.28 -26.97
C GLU A 87 -5.53 0.56 -27.30
N ARG A 88 -6.30 -0.48 -27.65
CA ARG A 88 -7.68 -0.33 -28.14
C ARG A 88 -8.66 -0.08 -27.00
N LEU A 89 -8.48 1.03 -26.30
CA LEU A 89 -9.38 1.47 -25.25
C LEU A 89 -9.85 2.88 -25.53
N THR A 90 -11.12 3.14 -25.30
CA THR A 90 -11.63 4.51 -25.34
C THR A 90 -11.48 5.12 -23.95
N PRO A 91 -11.45 6.47 -23.86
CA PRO A 91 -11.44 7.12 -22.54
C PRO A 91 -12.62 6.70 -21.67
N GLU A 92 -13.79 6.52 -22.26
CA GLU A 92 -14.99 6.08 -21.55
C GLU A 92 -14.83 4.66 -20.97
N SER A 93 -14.24 3.76 -21.74
CA SER A 93 -13.97 2.40 -21.25
C SER A 93 -13.01 2.40 -20.07
N VAL A 94 -11.98 3.24 -20.10
CA VAL A 94 -11.01 3.37 -19.03
C VAL A 94 -11.67 3.92 -17.78
N ILE A 95 -12.47 4.96 -17.92
CA ILE A 95 -13.19 5.58 -16.79
C ILE A 95 -14.16 4.61 -16.16
N ALA A 96 -14.87 3.84 -16.96
CA ALA A 96 -15.81 2.83 -16.45
C ALA A 96 -15.12 1.73 -15.67
N THR A 97 -13.85 1.43 -15.99
CA THR A 97 -13.06 0.43 -15.29
C THR A 97 -12.48 0.94 -13.97
N MET A 98 -12.21 2.21 -13.91
CA MET A 98 -11.68 2.83 -12.70
C MET A 98 -12.70 2.87 -11.56
#